data_f0828cbe6627d1f284c196d6aa70c5a0
#
_entry.id   f0828cbe6627d1f284c196d6aa70c5a0
#
_cell.length_a   1.000
_cell.length_b   1.000
_cell.length_c   1.000
_cell.angle_alpha   90.00
_cell.angle_beta   90.00
_cell.angle_gamma   90.00
#
_symmetry.space_group_name_H-M   'P 1'
#
loop_
_entity.id
_entity.type
_entity.pdbx_description
1 polymer ?
#
loop_
_entity_poly.entity_id
_entity_poly.type
_entity_poly.pdbx_seq_one_letter_code
_entity_poly.pdbx_strand_id
1 'polypeptide(L)'
;YSIIGMKPDLIWRCQGDVSELNRSARFDPEAFQPQDGNPMDNLRALLAESRIALPDDLPQAAAGLFGYLGYDMVRLVEYLPDVNPDPLGLPDAVMLRPSVVAVLDGVKGEVTVVSPAWVSEGQSAKAAYAQAAERVMDAVRDLERAMPAETRDLGDASEVAAPVSNFTKSGYMEAVEK
;
A
#
# COMPACT_ATOMS: atom_id res chain seq x y z
N TYR A 1 -6.24 15.62 -0.15
CA TYR A 1 -4.90 15.07 -0.35
C TYR A 1 -4.96 13.89 -1.31
N SER A 2 -3.90 13.77 -2.14
CA SER A 2 -3.59 12.55 -2.88
C SER A 2 -2.22 12.06 -2.43
N ILE A 3 -2.02 10.73 -2.38
CA ILE A 3 -0.79 10.15 -1.87
C ILE A 3 -0.25 9.16 -2.88
N ILE A 4 1.05 9.25 -3.16
CA ILE A 4 1.76 8.30 -4.01
C ILE A 4 2.87 7.66 -3.19
N GLY A 5 2.72 6.37 -2.87
CA GLY A 5 3.78 5.57 -2.26
C GLY A 5 4.64 4.90 -3.33
N MET A 6 5.94 4.96 -3.18
CA MET A 6 6.90 4.47 -4.18
C MET A 6 7.97 3.59 -3.53
N LYS A 7 8.48 2.64 -4.33
CA LYS A 7 9.65 1.80 -4.02
C LYS A 7 9.54 1.17 -2.61
N PRO A 8 8.55 0.31 -2.35
CA PRO A 8 8.38 -0.30 -1.04
C PRO A 8 9.64 -1.09 -0.65
N ASP A 9 10.08 -0.93 0.60
CA ASP A 9 11.17 -1.72 1.17
C ASP A 9 10.67 -2.99 1.88
N LEU A 10 9.37 -3.00 2.17
CA LEU A 10 8.71 -4.08 2.89
C LEU A 10 7.29 -4.26 2.37
N ILE A 11 6.87 -5.52 2.19
CA ILE A 11 5.50 -5.92 1.86
C ILE A 11 5.09 -7.05 2.79
N TRP A 12 3.96 -6.87 3.47
CA TRP A 12 3.29 -7.90 4.25
C TRP A 12 1.99 -8.29 3.56
N ARG A 13 1.69 -9.58 3.52
CA ARG A 13 0.42 -10.09 3.00
C ARG A 13 -0.16 -11.18 3.90
N CYS A 14 -1.47 -11.36 3.82
CA CYS A 14 -2.20 -12.38 4.57
C CYS A 14 -3.16 -13.10 3.65
N GLN A 15 -3.22 -14.43 3.79
CA GLN A 15 -4.21 -15.29 3.15
C GLN A 15 -4.71 -16.30 4.18
N GLY A 16 -5.98 -16.26 4.52
CA GLY A 16 -6.53 -17.07 5.61
C GLY A 16 -5.80 -16.79 6.93
N ASP A 17 -5.26 -17.83 7.54
CA ASP A 17 -4.54 -17.80 8.81
C ASP A 17 -3.02 -17.70 8.66
N VAL A 18 -2.51 -17.52 7.45
CA VAL A 18 -1.09 -17.40 7.15
C VAL A 18 -0.74 -15.97 6.76
N SER A 19 0.31 -15.44 7.37
CA SER A 19 0.91 -14.19 6.92
C SER A 19 2.34 -14.40 6.44
N GLU A 20 2.74 -13.59 5.48
CA GLU A 20 4.06 -13.60 4.89
C GLU A 20 4.63 -12.18 4.83
N LEU A 21 5.94 -12.08 4.97
CA LEU A 21 6.66 -10.81 4.97
C LEU A 21 7.81 -10.85 3.97
N ASN A 22 7.85 -9.87 3.07
CA ASN A 22 8.98 -9.63 2.19
C ASN A 22 9.74 -8.38 2.67
N ARG A 23 10.95 -8.56 3.19
CA ARG A 23 11.85 -7.47 3.62
C ARG A 23 12.84 -7.06 2.54
N SER A 24 12.76 -7.68 1.38
CA SER A 24 13.62 -7.42 0.23
C SER A 24 12.82 -6.89 -0.97
N ALA A 25 11.60 -6.41 -0.76
CA ALA A 25 10.64 -6.05 -1.81
C ALA A 25 11.19 -5.07 -2.85
N ARG A 26 12.18 -4.24 -2.47
CA ARG A 26 12.88 -3.33 -3.38
C ARG A 26 13.73 -4.05 -4.42
N PHE A 27 14.24 -5.24 -4.11
CA PHE A 27 15.19 -5.99 -4.94
C PHE A 27 14.55 -7.24 -5.53
N ASP A 28 13.68 -7.89 -4.77
CA ASP A 28 12.97 -9.10 -5.16
C ASP A 28 11.52 -9.01 -4.65
N PRO A 29 10.56 -8.72 -5.53
CA PRO A 29 9.15 -8.57 -5.15
C PRO A 29 8.51 -9.89 -4.70
N GLU A 30 9.12 -11.05 -5.01
CA GLU A 30 8.58 -12.37 -4.68
C GLU A 30 9.26 -13.04 -3.47
N ALA A 31 10.22 -12.39 -2.83
CA ALA A 31 10.97 -12.93 -1.70
C ALA A 31 10.16 -12.95 -0.39
N PHE A 32 8.95 -13.49 -0.43
CA PHE A 32 8.11 -13.65 0.75
C PHE A 32 8.61 -14.78 1.66
N GLN A 33 8.59 -14.53 2.96
CA GLN A 33 8.90 -15.50 4.00
C GLN A 33 7.68 -15.68 4.90
N PRO A 34 7.23 -16.92 5.16
CA PRO A 34 6.15 -17.16 6.09
C PRO A 34 6.49 -16.66 7.49
N GLN A 35 5.48 -16.15 8.17
CA GLN A 35 5.59 -15.73 9.57
C GLN A 35 4.84 -16.70 10.47
N ASP A 36 5.46 -17.09 11.58
CA ASP A 36 4.80 -17.90 12.61
C ASP A 36 3.78 -17.06 13.40
N GLY A 37 2.73 -17.72 13.89
CA GLY A 37 1.76 -17.13 14.79
C GLY A 37 0.57 -16.47 14.09
N ASN A 38 -0.16 -15.67 14.85
CA ASN A 38 -1.40 -15.05 14.37
C ASN A 38 -1.10 -13.86 13.44
N PRO A 39 -1.71 -13.80 12.24
CA PRO A 39 -1.48 -12.70 11.28
C PRO A 39 -1.75 -11.31 11.86
N MET A 40 -2.76 -11.16 12.74
CA MET A 40 -3.08 -9.86 13.36
C MET A 40 -1.98 -9.41 14.33
N ASP A 41 -1.33 -10.35 15.03
CA ASP A 41 -0.22 -10.02 15.92
C ASP A 41 1.04 -9.69 15.12
N ASN A 42 1.27 -10.40 14.02
CA ASN A 42 2.34 -10.11 13.08
C ASN A 42 2.18 -8.70 12.46
N LEU A 43 0.95 -8.33 12.07
CA LEU A 43 0.67 -6.98 11.59
C LEU A 43 0.85 -5.91 12.67
N ARG A 44 0.44 -6.17 13.92
CA ARG A 44 0.67 -5.26 15.05
C ARG A 44 2.16 -5.05 15.33
N ALA A 45 2.94 -6.13 15.27
CA ALA A 45 4.39 -6.05 15.43
C ALA A 45 5.03 -5.22 14.31
N LEU A 46 4.58 -5.42 13.07
CA LEU A 46 5.05 -4.65 11.92
C LEU A 46 4.68 -3.16 12.02
N LEU A 47 3.48 -2.84 12.50
CA LEU A 47 3.06 -1.47 12.77
C LEU A 47 3.94 -0.82 13.85
N ALA A 48 4.27 -1.56 14.90
CA ALA A 48 5.15 -1.06 15.97
C ALA A 48 6.58 -0.81 15.46
N GLU A 49 7.12 -1.75 14.65
CA GLU A 49 8.43 -1.59 13.99
C GLU A 49 8.47 -0.39 13.03
N SER A 50 7.36 -0.13 12.35
CA SER A 50 7.26 0.94 11.34
C SER A 50 6.87 2.29 11.92
N ARG A 51 6.82 2.44 13.26
CA ARG A 51 6.55 3.72 13.89
C ARG A 51 7.72 4.68 13.73
N ILE A 52 7.40 5.89 13.31
CA ILE A 52 8.34 7.01 13.23
C ILE A 52 7.66 8.27 13.78
N ALA A 53 8.42 9.06 14.53
CA ALA A 53 7.94 10.39 14.94
C ALA A 53 8.11 11.35 13.76
N LEU A 54 6.99 11.84 13.22
CA LEU A 54 7.02 12.85 12.17
C LEU A 54 7.13 14.25 12.81
N PRO A 55 7.91 15.16 12.22
CA PRO A 55 7.84 16.58 12.51
C PRO A 55 6.42 17.13 12.33
N ASP A 56 6.03 18.13 13.13
CA ASP A 56 4.67 18.68 13.13
C ASP A 56 4.27 19.37 11.80
N ASP A 57 5.25 19.81 11.04
CA ASP A 57 5.07 20.46 9.73
C ASP A 57 4.86 19.47 8.58
N LEU A 58 5.05 18.16 8.82
CA LEU A 58 4.83 17.14 7.80
C LEU A 58 3.40 16.56 7.87
N PRO A 59 2.81 16.22 6.71
CA PRO A 59 1.54 15.50 6.67
C PRO A 59 1.63 14.16 7.41
N GLN A 60 0.61 13.78 8.16
CA GLN A 60 0.57 12.49 8.88
C GLN A 60 0.72 11.28 7.95
N ALA A 61 0.31 11.42 6.70
CA ALA A 61 0.45 10.39 5.66
C ALA A 61 1.85 10.34 5.03
N ALA A 62 2.84 11.07 5.55
CA ALA A 62 4.21 11.08 5.01
C ALA A 62 4.99 9.80 5.30
N ALA A 63 4.56 8.98 6.26
CA ALA A 63 5.17 7.69 6.55
C ALA A 63 4.12 6.74 7.16
N GLY A 64 4.35 5.43 7.00
CA GLY A 64 3.48 4.39 7.54
C GLY A 64 3.38 3.17 6.64
N LEU A 65 2.39 2.33 6.95
CA LEU A 65 1.98 1.21 6.13
C LEU A 65 0.74 1.61 5.31
N PHE A 66 0.75 1.25 4.04
CA PHE A 66 -0.32 1.54 3.09
C PHE A 66 -0.78 0.25 2.44
N GLY A 67 -2.08 0.09 2.26
CA GLY A 67 -2.60 -1.12 1.65
C GLY A 67 -4.08 -1.30 1.92
N TYR A 68 -4.52 -2.54 1.95
CA TYR A 68 -5.90 -2.88 2.27
C TYR A 68 -5.99 -4.04 3.26
N LEU A 69 -7.07 -4.03 4.01
CA LEU A 69 -7.58 -5.15 4.78
C LEU A 69 -8.94 -5.49 4.18
N GLY A 70 -9.03 -6.64 3.53
CA GLY A 70 -10.27 -7.14 2.93
C GLY A 70 -11.27 -7.55 4.00
N TYR A 71 -12.52 -7.76 3.58
CA TYR A 71 -13.59 -8.15 4.49
C TYR A 71 -13.28 -9.46 5.23
N ASP A 72 -12.67 -10.42 4.54
CA ASP A 72 -12.39 -11.75 5.08
C ASP A 72 -11.37 -11.77 6.23
N MET A 73 -10.62 -10.67 6.44
CA MET A 73 -9.79 -10.50 7.64
C MET A 73 -10.59 -10.59 8.95
N VAL A 74 -11.90 -10.37 8.91
CA VAL A 74 -12.79 -10.56 10.07
C VAL A 74 -12.76 -12.00 10.60
N ARG A 75 -12.46 -12.99 9.74
CA ARG A 75 -12.37 -14.41 10.12
C ARG A 75 -11.23 -14.71 11.08
N LEU A 76 -10.25 -13.82 11.19
CA LEU A 76 -9.17 -13.94 12.19
C LEU A 76 -9.62 -13.56 13.62
N VAL A 77 -10.76 -12.92 13.76
CA VAL A 77 -11.30 -12.45 15.06
C VAL A 77 -12.69 -13.00 15.34
N GLU A 78 -13.47 -13.39 14.33
CA GLU A 78 -14.82 -13.93 14.47
C GLU A 78 -14.99 -15.20 13.65
N TYR A 79 -15.80 -16.13 14.16
CA TYR A 79 -16.13 -17.33 13.43
C TYR A 79 -17.25 -17.03 12.40
N LEU A 80 -16.87 -16.93 11.13
CA LEU A 80 -17.80 -16.80 10.01
C LEU A 80 -17.63 -17.98 9.06
N PRO A 81 -18.75 -18.56 8.54
CA PRO A 81 -18.66 -19.63 7.54
C PRO A 81 -17.96 -19.16 6.27
N ASP A 82 -17.07 -19.99 5.74
CA ASP A 82 -16.42 -19.77 4.45
C ASP A 82 -17.09 -20.70 3.42
N VAL A 83 -18.22 -20.25 2.89
CA VAL A 83 -19.06 -21.05 1.98
C VAL A 83 -19.02 -20.59 0.53
N ASN A 84 -18.50 -19.39 0.28
CA ASN A 84 -18.44 -18.83 -1.06
C ASN A 84 -17.11 -19.17 -1.75
N PRO A 85 -17.15 -19.51 -3.06
CA PRO A 85 -15.91 -19.72 -3.79
C PRO A 85 -15.12 -18.39 -3.91
N ASP A 86 -13.80 -18.48 -3.78
CA ASP A 86 -12.89 -17.38 -4.10
C ASP A 86 -12.26 -17.59 -5.49
N PRO A 87 -12.87 -17.06 -6.56
CA PRO A 87 -12.39 -17.25 -7.93
C PRO A 87 -11.17 -16.39 -8.27
N LEU A 88 -10.85 -15.39 -7.45
CA LEU A 88 -9.76 -14.45 -7.71
C LEU A 88 -8.47 -14.84 -7.00
N GLY A 89 -8.55 -15.52 -5.87
CA GLY A 89 -7.39 -15.93 -5.07
C GLY A 89 -6.51 -14.76 -4.62
N LEU A 90 -7.11 -13.59 -4.37
CA LEU A 90 -6.38 -12.42 -3.92
C LEU A 90 -6.07 -12.54 -2.43
N PRO A 91 -4.93 -12.02 -1.96
CA PRO A 91 -4.67 -11.95 -0.54
C PRO A 91 -5.78 -11.22 0.21
N ASP A 92 -6.15 -11.72 1.41
CA ASP A 92 -7.14 -11.06 2.27
C ASP A 92 -6.65 -9.70 2.75
N ALA A 93 -5.34 -9.52 2.84
CA ALA A 93 -4.73 -8.25 3.17
C ALA A 93 -3.36 -8.10 2.52
N VAL A 94 -3.03 -6.88 2.14
CA VAL A 94 -1.68 -6.48 1.72
C VAL A 94 -1.36 -5.14 2.33
N MET A 95 -0.21 -5.05 3.01
CA MET A 95 0.35 -3.82 3.53
C MET A 95 1.77 -3.65 3.01
N LEU A 96 2.08 -2.48 2.52
CA LEU A 96 3.43 -2.14 2.05
C LEU A 96 3.94 -0.88 2.77
N ARG A 97 5.25 -0.84 2.97
CA ARG A 97 5.93 0.32 3.53
C ARG A 97 6.70 1.02 2.41
N PRO A 98 6.18 2.13 1.87
CA PRO A 98 6.90 2.89 0.86
C PRO A 98 8.19 3.46 1.41
N SER A 99 9.26 3.43 0.63
CA SER A 99 10.51 4.12 0.99
C SER A 99 10.51 5.59 0.58
N VAL A 100 9.56 5.99 -0.27
CA VAL A 100 9.29 7.39 -0.64
C VAL A 100 7.79 7.58 -0.71
N VAL A 101 7.32 8.70 -0.15
CA VAL A 101 5.91 9.12 -0.20
C VAL A 101 5.84 10.54 -0.74
N ALA A 102 5.04 10.75 -1.78
CA ALA A 102 4.66 12.08 -2.23
C ALA A 102 3.22 12.37 -1.79
N VAL A 103 3.03 13.47 -1.07
CA VAL A 103 1.72 13.93 -0.60
C VAL A 103 1.36 15.21 -1.36
N LEU A 104 0.27 15.15 -2.13
CA LEU A 104 -0.23 16.27 -2.91
C LEU A 104 -1.37 16.95 -2.14
N ASP A 105 -1.15 18.21 -1.76
CA ASP A 105 -2.16 19.06 -1.12
C ASP A 105 -2.84 19.92 -2.19
N GLY A 106 -4.03 19.51 -2.64
CA GLY A 106 -4.79 20.24 -3.66
C GLY A 106 -5.36 21.57 -3.16
N VAL A 107 -5.40 21.81 -1.85
CA VAL A 107 -5.87 23.08 -1.28
C VAL A 107 -4.74 24.11 -1.28
N LYS A 108 -3.54 23.68 -0.89
CA LYS A 108 -2.34 24.54 -0.87
C LYS A 108 -1.65 24.62 -2.23
N GLY A 109 -1.90 23.66 -3.12
CA GLY A 109 -1.17 23.53 -4.39
C GLY A 109 0.28 23.09 -4.21
N GLU A 110 0.55 22.30 -3.15
CA GLU A 110 1.90 21.87 -2.75
C GLU A 110 2.06 20.38 -2.90
N VAL A 111 3.29 19.95 -3.21
CA VAL A 111 3.70 18.54 -3.18
C VAL A 111 4.82 18.39 -2.16
N THR A 112 4.60 17.57 -1.15
CA THR A 112 5.60 17.23 -0.13
C THR A 112 6.15 15.83 -0.42
N VAL A 113 7.46 15.71 -0.66
CA VAL A 113 8.12 14.42 -0.89
C VAL A 113 8.93 14.05 0.34
N VAL A 114 8.66 12.88 0.91
CA VAL A 114 9.28 12.39 2.13
C VAL A 114 9.88 11.00 1.91
N SER A 115 11.08 10.77 2.44
CA SER A 115 11.70 9.45 2.51
C SER A 115 12.14 9.18 3.95
N PRO A 116 11.46 8.28 4.68
CA PRO A 116 11.91 7.88 6.00
C PRO A 116 13.29 7.23 5.96
N ALA A 117 14.15 7.57 6.92
CA ALA A 117 15.47 6.98 7.06
C ALA A 117 15.40 5.81 8.07
N TRP A 118 15.16 4.61 7.55
CA TRP A 118 15.20 3.39 8.36
C TRP A 118 16.66 2.93 8.51
N VAL A 119 17.10 2.77 9.76
CA VAL A 119 18.46 2.28 10.06
C VAL A 119 18.41 0.77 10.16
N SER A 120 19.04 0.08 9.21
CA SER A 120 19.22 -1.38 9.22
C SER A 120 20.35 -1.80 10.15
N GLU A 121 20.35 -3.08 10.56
CA GLU A 121 21.43 -3.64 11.35
C GLU A 121 22.79 -3.46 10.64
N GLY A 122 23.78 -2.98 11.38
CA GLY A 122 25.13 -2.69 10.83
C GLY A 122 25.24 -1.38 10.02
N GLN A 123 24.15 -0.65 9.81
CA GLN A 123 24.13 0.61 9.08
C GLN A 123 24.25 1.81 10.03
N SER A 124 25.07 2.80 9.71
CA SER A 124 25.10 4.04 10.46
C SER A 124 23.90 4.95 10.11
N ALA A 125 23.40 5.73 11.09
CA ALA A 125 22.34 6.70 10.87
C ALA A 125 22.69 7.71 9.74
N LYS A 126 23.97 8.09 9.63
CA LYS A 126 24.45 8.96 8.55
C LYS A 126 24.29 8.32 7.17
N ALA A 127 24.58 7.02 7.04
CA ALA A 127 24.43 6.31 5.78
C ALA A 127 22.93 6.13 5.42
N ALA A 128 22.09 5.81 6.40
CA ALA A 128 20.63 5.72 6.21
C ALA A 128 20.04 7.06 5.75
N TYR A 129 20.47 8.16 6.37
CA TYR A 129 20.06 9.51 5.98
C TYR A 129 20.51 9.87 4.57
N ALA A 130 21.75 9.60 4.20
CA ALA A 130 22.26 9.86 2.85
C ALA A 130 21.44 9.12 1.78
N GLN A 131 21.12 7.85 2.02
CA GLN A 131 20.26 7.07 1.11
C GLN A 131 18.82 7.61 1.04
N ALA A 132 18.27 8.09 2.16
CA ALA A 132 16.96 8.72 2.17
C ALA A 132 16.94 10.01 1.36
N ALA A 133 17.98 10.85 1.53
CA ALA A 133 18.14 12.09 0.76
C ALA A 133 18.27 11.83 -0.75
N GLU A 134 19.04 10.82 -1.16
CA GLU A 134 19.14 10.42 -2.58
C GLU A 134 17.76 10.01 -3.14
N ARG A 135 16.97 9.21 -2.39
CA ARG A 135 15.62 8.81 -2.82
C ARG A 135 14.70 10.00 -3.03
N VAL A 136 14.76 11.01 -2.14
CA VAL A 136 13.98 12.25 -2.30
C VAL A 136 14.39 12.99 -3.57
N MET A 137 15.68 13.17 -3.79
CA MET A 137 16.22 13.88 -4.96
C MET A 137 15.88 13.16 -6.27
N ASP A 138 15.90 11.82 -6.27
CA ASP A 138 15.50 11.02 -7.42
C ASP A 138 13.99 11.18 -7.71
N ALA A 139 13.15 11.12 -6.68
CA ALA A 139 11.70 11.28 -6.83
C ALA A 139 11.34 12.69 -7.33
N VAL A 140 11.98 13.73 -6.82
CA VAL A 140 11.78 15.10 -7.30
C VAL A 140 12.17 15.22 -8.78
N ARG A 141 13.33 14.67 -9.17
CA ARG A 141 13.77 14.64 -10.58
C ARG A 141 12.77 13.90 -11.48
N ASP A 142 12.20 12.79 -11.00
CA ASP A 142 11.22 12.01 -11.77
C ASP A 142 9.90 12.78 -11.91
N LEU A 143 9.47 13.53 -10.90
CA LEU A 143 8.28 14.39 -10.95
C LEU A 143 8.45 15.59 -11.90
N GLU A 144 9.68 16.09 -12.07
CA GLU A 144 10.01 17.20 -12.99
C GLU A 144 10.11 16.75 -14.45
N ARG A 145 10.19 15.45 -14.72
CA ARG A 145 10.27 14.94 -16.10
C ARG A 145 8.97 15.18 -16.85
N ALA A 146 9.11 15.62 -18.10
CA ALA A 146 7.97 15.66 -19.01
C ALA A 146 7.40 14.25 -19.21
N MET A 147 6.08 14.12 -19.14
CA MET A 147 5.41 12.85 -19.44
C MET A 147 5.71 12.43 -20.89
N PRO A 148 6.06 11.14 -21.13
CA PRO A 148 6.17 10.62 -22.49
C PRO A 148 4.87 10.85 -23.27
N ALA A 149 5.00 11.15 -24.56
CA ALA A 149 3.84 11.42 -25.42
C ALA A 149 2.84 10.24 -25.46
N GLU A 150 3.35 9.02 -25.37
CA GLU A 150 2.56 7.78 -25.36
C GLU A 150 1.62 7.65 -24.13
N THR A 151 1.95 8.29 -23.02
CA THR A 151 1.09 8.29 -21.81
C THR A 151 -0.08 9.27 -21.94
N ARG A 152 -0.12 10.10 -22.97
CA ARG A 152 -1.22 11.05 -23.23
C ARG A 152 -2.37 10.42 -24.01
N ASP A 153 -2.13 9.30 -24.67
CA ASP A 153 -3.18 8.57 -25.39
C ASP A 153 -3.93 7.69 -24.37
N LEU A 154 -4.85 8.33 -23.64
CA LEU A 154 -5.78 7.64 -22.73
C LEU A 154 -6.82 6.81 -23.49
N GLY A 155 -6.62 6.52 -24.78
CA GLY A 155 -7.58 5.84 -25.63
C GLY A 155 -8.94 6.55 -25.64
N ASP A 156 -9.68 6.43 -26.69
CA ASP A 156 -11.04 6.98 -26.71
C ASP A 156 -11.90 6.22 -25.68
N ALA A 157 -12.23 6.88 -24.56
CA ALA A 157 -13.05 6.31 -23.50
C ALA A 157 -14.44 5.81 -24.02
N SER A 158 -14.77 6.14 -25.28
CA SER A 158 -15.98 5.66 -25.95
C SER A 158 -15.93 4.16 -26.32
N GLU A 159 -14.76 3.52 -26.34
CA GLU A 159 -14.62 2.08 -26.64
C GLU A 159 -14.77 1.15 -25.43
N VAL A 160 -14.81 1.70 -24.21
CA VAL A 160 -15.02 0.89 -23.01
C VAL A 160 -16.49 0.48 -22.93
N ALA A 161 -16.78 -0.79 -23.16
CA ALA A 161 -18.13 -1.32 -22.99
C ALA A 161 -18.67 -0.95 -21.59
N ALA A 162 -19.91 -0.48 -21.52
CA ALA A 162 -20.54 -0.16 -20.26
C ALA A 162 -20.52 -1.40 -19.32
N PRO A 163 -20.16 -1.25 -18.03
CA PRO A 163 -20.11 -2.36 -17.11
C PRO A 163 -21.50 -3.00 -16.98
N VAL A 164 -21.56 -4.33 -17.06
CA VAL A 164 -22.78 -5.11 -16.89
C VAL A 164 -22.87 -5.52 -15.43
N SER A 165 -23.93 -5.08 -14.74
CA SER A 165 -24.16 -5.48 -13.35
C SER A 165 -24.58 -6.95 -13.29
N ASN A 166 -24.06 -7.70 -12.32
CA ASN A 166 -24.52 -9.05 -11.96
C ASN A 166 -25.83 -9.04 -11.16
N PHE A 167 -26.34 -7.85 -10.77
CA PHE A 167 -27.62 -7.65 -10.10
C PHE A 167 -28.60 -6.91 -11.00
N THR A 168 -29.86 -7.34 -10.99
CA THR A 168 -30.97 -6.52 -11.50
C THR A 168 -31.25 -5.38 -10.50
N LYS A 169 -31.82 -4.28 -10.96
CA LYS A 169 -32.21 -3.17 -10.07
C LYS A 169 -33.16 -3.65 -8.94
N SER A 170 -34.16 -4.47 -9.26
CA SER A 170 -35.08 -5.02 -8.26
C SER A 170 -34.37 -5.94 -7.27
N GLY A 171 -33.50 -6.84 -7.73
CA GLY A 171 -32.74 -7.75 -6.86
C GLY A 171 -31.80 -7.00 -5.92
N TYR A 172 -31.18 -5.91 -6.36
CA TYR A 172 -30.37 -5.06 -5.50
C TYR A 172 -31.22 -4.38 -4.41
N MET A 173 -32.40 -3.84 -4.78
CA MET A 173 -33.29 -3.20 -3.81
C MET A 173 -33.81 -4.19 -2.77
N GLU A 174 -34.20 -5.41 -3.16
CA GLU A 174 -34.57 -6.48 -2.23
C GLU A 174 -33.45 -6.89 -1.28
N ALA A 175 -32.19 -6.87 -1.74
CA ALA A 175 -31.04 -7.17 -0.90
C ALA A 175 -30.77 -6.08 0.14
N VAL A 176 -31.10 -4.82 -0.17
CA VAL A 176 -30.95 -3.67 0.75
C VAL A 176 -32.05 -3.64 1.82
N GLU A 177 -33.25 -4.18 1.52
CA GLU A 177 -34.40 -4.25 2.44
C GLU A 177 -34.31 -5.40 3.45
N LYS A 178 -33.40 -6.36 3.28
CA LYS A 178 -33.16 -7.49 4.20
C LYS A 178 -32.19 -7.11 5.32
#